data_62c2ff633029086edf79c579f41e3f59
#
_entry.id   62c2ff633029086edf79c579f41e3f59
#
_cell.length_a   1.000
_cell.length_b   1.000
_cell.length_c   1.000
_cell.angle_alpha   90.00
_cell.angle_beta   90.00
_cell.angle_gamma   90.00
#
_symmetry.space_group_name_H-M   'P 1'
#
loop_
_entity.id
_entity.type
_entity.pdbx_description
1 polymer ?
#
loop_
_entity_poly.entity_id
_entity_poly.type
_entity_poly.pdbx_seq_one_letter_code
_entity_poly.pdbx_strand_id
1 'polypeptide(L)'
;SAQQAADLQKEMYYKNIELQKPFREAGLSAQNKLLDYMGLAPGAGGKYTKDFSMADFQQDPGYAFRMSEGMKALDRTAASRGGLLSGATLRGATRYGQDMASQEYQNAFNRYQTNRANQLNPLQSLMGSGQTAANQVGAAGQNYANQAGDAYMGAGNARASGYVGSANAWSNALGGVANTYNQNQMLNRLLPQGGSSGATPYYSSVSGGMVI
;
A
#
# COMPACT_ATOMS: atom_id res chain seq x y z
N SER A 1 -22.24 15.86 -11.49
CA SER A 1 -22.19 16.84 -10.39
C SER A 1 -20.96 16.61 -9.53
N ALA A 2 -20.52 17.59 -8.75
CA ALA A 2 -19.38 17.47 -7.84
C ALA A 2 -19.59 16.34 -6.81
N GLN A 3 -20.82 16.11 -6.41
CA GLN A 3 -21.21 15.05 -5.48
C GLN A 3 -20.99 13.64 -6.08
N GLN A 4 -21.35 13.45 -7.34
CA GLN A 4 -21.11 12.18 -8.06
C GLN A 4 -19.62 11.89 -8.22
N ALA A 5 -18.79 12.91 -8.46
CA ALA A 5 -17.35 12.75 -8.52
C ALA A 5 -16.75 12.34 -7.16
N ALA A 6 -17.22 12.95 -6.07
CA ALA A 6 -16.81 12.58 -4.71
C ALA A 6 -17.23 11.16 -4.32
N ASP A 7 -18.44 10.73 -4.69
CA ASP A 7 -18.93 9.38 -4.44
C ASP A 7 -18.13 8.34 -5.23
N LEU A 8 -17.81 8.61 -6.49
CA LEU A 8 -16.97 7.74 -7.33
C LEU A 8 -15.54 7.60 -6.75
N GLN A 9 -14.97 8.69 -6.29
CA GLN A 9 -13.64 8.67 -5.66
C GLN A 9 -13.63 7.86 -4.36
N LYS A 10 -14.69 8.00 -3.56
CA LYS A 10 -14.90 7.20 -2.36
C LYS A 10 -14.99 5.71 -2.69
N GLU A 11 -15.76 5.35 -3.69
CA GLU A 11 -15.90 3.96 -4.17
C GLU A 11 -14.55 3.41 -4.65
N MET A 12 -13.82 4.17 -5.47
CA MET A 12 -12.48 3.79 -5.94
C MET A 12 -11.49 3.60 -4.80
N TYR A 13 -11.54 4.44 -3.77
CA TYR A 13 -10.71 4.30 -2.59
C TYR A 13 -10.99 3.00 -1.82
N TYR A 14 -12.26 2.70 -1.54
CA TYR A 14 -12.63 1.45 -0.86
C TYR A 14 -12.30 0.21 -1.69
N LYS A 15 -12.52 0.27 -2.99
CA LYS A 15 -12.14 -0.81 -3.91
C LYS A 15 -10.62 -1.05 -3.93
N ASN A 16 -9.83 0.01 -3.87
CA ASN A 16 -8.37 -0.11 -3.74
C ASN A 16 -7.98 -0.80 -2.42
N ILE A 17 -8.60 -0.42 -1.29
CA ILE A 17 -8.38 -1.07 0.01
C ILE A 17 -8.67 -2.58 -0.09
N GLU A 18 -9.78 -2.95 -0.72
CA GLU A 18 -10.20 -4.34 -0.87
C GLU A 18 -9.25 -5.13 -1.76
N LEU A 19 -8.84 -4.57 -2.90
CA LEU A 19 -7.86 -5.19 -3.80
C LEU A 19 -6.49 -5.39 -3.15
N GLN A 20 -6.08 -4.47 -2.28
CA GLN A 20 -4.80 -4.56 -1.58
C GLN A 20 -4.86 -5.41 -0.30
N LYS A 21 -6.06 -5.78 0.16
CA LYS A 21 -6.26 -6.55 1.40
C LYS A 21 -5.51 -7.89 1.41
N PRO A 22 -5.58 -8.75 0.36
CA PRO A 22 -4.87 -10.03 0.36
C PRO A 22 -3.36 -9.88 0.50
N PHE A 23 -2.77 -8.87 -0.13
CA PHE A 23 -1.33 -8.62 -0.06
C PHE A 23 -0.91 -8.15 1.33
N ARG A 24 -1.69 -7.29 1.98
CA ARG A 24 -1.43 -6.84 3.36
C ARG A 24 -1.55 -7.98 4.36
N GLU A 25 -2.56 -8.82 4.23
CA GLU A 25 -2.77 -9.98 5.10
C GLU A 25 -1.66 -11.02 4.91
N ALA A 26 -1.27 -11.31 3.67
CA ALA A 26 -0.14 -12.18 3.37
C ALA A 26 1.17 -11.62 3.94
N GLY A 27 1.39 -10.31 3.82
CA GLY A 27 2.57 -9.64 4.38
C GLY A 27 2.63 -9.73 5.91
N LEU A 28 1.52 -9.50 6.61
CA LEU A 28 1.42 -9.65 8.07
C LEU A 28 1.64 -11.11 8.50
N SER A 29 1.05 -12.06 7.78
CA SER A 29 1.24 -13.50 8.05
C SER A 29 2.70 -13.91 7.86
N ALA A 30 3.34 -13.42 6.81
CA ALA A 30 4.75 -13.65 6.54
C ALA A 30 5.66 -13.02 7.62
N GLN A 31 5.34 -11.81 8.07
CA GLN A 31 6.05 -11.13 9.16
C GLN A 31 5.96 -11.94 10.46
N ASN A 32 4.77 -12.37 10.85
CA ASN A 32 4.58 -13.17 12.06
C ASN A 32 5.35 -14.49 11.99
N LYS A 33 5.35 -15.16 10.83
CA LYS A 33 6.10 -16.38 10.62
C LYS A 33 7.61 -16.17 10.67
N LEU A 34 8.07 -15.03 10.12
CA LEU A 34 9.48 -14.65 10.18
C LEU A 34 9.92 -14.40 11.63
N LEU A 35 9.11 -13.66 12.41
CA LEU A 35 9.36 -13.42 13.84
C LEU A 35 9.39 -14.72 14.64
N ASP A 36 8.50 -15.67 14.34
CA ASP A 36 8.50 -17.00 14.95
C ASP A 36 9.79 -17.75 14.63
N TYR A 37 10.21 -17.79 13.37
CA TYR A 37 11.45 -18.44 12.95
C TYR A 37 12.71 -17.80 13.54
N MET A 38 12.69 -16.50 13.75
CA MET A 38 13.77 -15.72 14.34
C MET A 38 13.74 -15.73 15.88
N GLY A 39 12.75 -16.39 16.50
CA GLY A 39 12.62 -16.45 17.96
C GLY A 39 12.25 -15.13 18.62
N LEU A 40 11.72 -14.16 17.84
CA LEU A 40 11.38 -12.81 18.31
C LEU A 40 9.92 -12.69 18.75
N ALA A 41 9.06 -13.65 18.39
CA ALA A 41 7.67 -13.69 18.83
C ALA A 41 7.55 -14.33 20.21
N PRO A 42 6.59 -13.91 21.06
CA PRO A 42 6.32 -14.56 22.34
C PRO A 42 6.00 -16.05 22.17
N GLY A 43 6.73 -16.94 22.84
CA GLY A 43 6.58 -18.38 22.70
C GLY A 43 7.16 -18.98 21.42
N ALA A 44 7.90 -18.20 20.62
CA ALA A 44 8.50 -18.65 19.38
C ALA A 44 9.53 -19.75 19.61
N GLY A 45 9.49 -20.78 18.75
CA GLY A 45 10.46 -21.86 18.77
C GLY A 45 11.85 -21.50 18.25
N GLY A 46 11.99 -20.38 17.57
CA GLY A 46 13.25 -19.89 17.03
C GLY A 46 13.94 -20.90 16.11
N LYS A 47 13.21 -21.46 15.14
CA LYS A 47 13.71 -22.55 14.27
C LYS A 47 15.08 -22.25 13.64
N TYR A 48 15.36 -20.99 13.34
CA TYR A 48 16.61 -20.54 12.68
C TYR A 48 17.49 -19.68 13.57
N THR A 49 17.23 -19.63 14.87
CA THR A 49 18.12 -18.97 15.84
C THR A 49 19.27 -19.87 16.28
N LYS A 50 19.13 -21.18 16.10
CA LYS A 50 20.18 -22.16 16.43
C LYS A 50 21.15 -22.29 15.27
N ASP A 51 22.43 -22.30 15.60
CA ASP A 51 23.47 -22.64 14.65
C ASP A 51 23.37 -24.11 14.25
N PHE A 52 23.89 -24.42 13.06
CA PHE A 52 24.00 -25.79 12.60
C PHE A 52 24.94 -26.57 13.54
N SER A 53 24.45 -27.68 14.07
CA SER A 53 25.15 -28.46 15.08
C SER A 53 25.50 -29.88 14.59
N MET A 54 26.36 -30.57 15.33
CA MET A 54 26.68 -32.00 15.08
C MET A 54 25.46 -32.91 15.20
N ALA A 55 24.43 -32.51 15.98
CA ALA A 55 23.20 -33.27 16.08
C ALA A 55 22.39 -33.19 14.74
N ASP A 56 22.37 -32.03 14.11
CA ASP A 56 21.74 -31.85 12.80
C ASP A 56 22.47 -32.61 11.71
N PHE A 57 23.80 -32.67 11.77
CA PHE A 57 24.64 -33.45 10.88
C PHE A 57 24.40 -34.97 11.02
N GLN A 58 24.33 -35.49 12.22
CA GLN A 58 24.11 -36.95 12.49
C GLN A 58 22.72 -37.42 12.07
N GLN A 59 21.76 -36.50 11.97
CA GLN A 59 20.39 -36.80 11.55
C GLN A 59 20.23 -36.83 10.01
N ASP A 60 21.28 -36.53 9.24
CA ASP A 60 21.22 -36.61 7.77
C ASP A 60 21.09 -38.09 7.33
N PRO A 61 19.96 -38.47 6.69
CA PRO A 61 19.70 -39.87 6.32
C PRO A 61 20.73 -40.45 5.33
N GLY A 62 21.34 -39.58 4.52
CA GLY A 62 22.30 -40.02 3.49
C GLY A 62 23.69 -40.29 4.01
N TYR A 63 24.07 -39.72 5.17
CA TYR A 63 25.41 -39.87 5.73
C TYR A 63 25.72 -41.32 6.10
N ALA A 64 24.85 -41.95 6.90
CA ALA A 64 25.04 -43.34 7.36
C ALA A 64 25.14 -44.33 6.20
N PHE A 65 24.33 -44.13 5.16
CA PHE A 65 24.35 -44.95 3.95
C PHE A 65 25.70 -44.80 3.20
N ARG A 66 26.12 -43.57 2.89
CA ARG A 66 27.38 -43.33 2.17
C ARG A 66 28.61 -43.83 2.93
N MET A 67 28.63 -43.64 4.25
CA MET A 67 29.69 -44.16 5.11
C MET A 67 29.77 -45.67 5.07
N SER A 68 28.62 -46.36 5.18
CA SER A 68 28.53 -47.80 5.13
C SER A 68 29.00 -48.37 3.79
N GLU A 69 28.53 -47.79 2.67
CA GLU A 69 28.92 -48.25 1.34
C GLU A 69 30.41 -48.02 1.02
N GLY A 70 30.94 -46.87 1.46
CA GLY A 70 32.38 -46.56 1.30
C GLY A 70 33.26 -47.46 2.11
N MET A 71 32.92 -47.80 3.36
CA MET A 71 33.63 -48.80 4.17
C MET A 71 33.60 -50.17 3.53
N LYS A 72 32.46 -50.65 3.01
CA LYS A 72 32.37 -51.93 2.28
C LYS A 72 33.26 -51.93 1.03
N ALA A 73 33.37 -50.81 0.30
CA ALA A 73 34.26 -50.71 -0.87
C ALA A 73 35.74 -50.84 -0.45
N LEU A 74 36.12 -50.18 0.66
CA LEU A 74 37.48 -50.30 1.21
C LEU A 74 37.80 -51.75 1.64
N ASP A 75 36.87 -52.41 2.33
CA ASP A 75 37.02 -53.82 2.75
C ASP A 75 37.19 -54.79 1.55
N ARG A 76 36.39 -54.59 0.49
CA ARG A 76 36.53 -55.37 -0.76
C ARG A 76 37.87 -55.16 -1.41
N THR A 77 38.37 -53.92 -1.46
CA THR A 77 39.67 -53.57 -2.04
C THR A 77 40.82 -54.14 -1.19
N ALA A 78 40.70 -54.11 0.13
CA ALA A 78 41.68 -54.72 1.04
C ALA A 78 41.72 -56.23 0.94
N ALA A 79 40.56 -56.87 0.84
CA ALA A 79 40.43 -58.31 0.64
C ALA A 79 41.07 -58.78 -0.66
N SER A 80 40.86 -58.07 -1.75
CA SER A 80 41.45 -58.41 -3.07
C SER A 80 42.97 -58.28 -3.10
N ARG A 81 43.58 -57.49 -2.18
CA ARG A 81 45.03 -57.30 -2.04
C ARG A 81 45.67 -58.19 -0.95
N GLY A 82 44.89 -59.02 -0.31
CA GLY A 82 45.41 -59.98 0.73
C GLY A 82 45.79 -59.29 2.06
N GLY A 83 45.36 -58.02 2.29
CA GLY A 83 45.83 -57.22 3.39
C GLY A 83 44.74 -56.67 4.33
N LEU A 84 43.68 -57.41 4.60
CA LEU A 84 42.57 -57.00 5.47
C LEU A 84 42.98 -56.45 6.86
N LEU A 85 44.08 -56.99 7.42
CA LEU A 85 44.60 -56.62 8.74
C LEU A 85 45.88 -55.79 8.68
N SER A 86 46.21 -55.20 7.55
CA SER A 86 47.42 -54.36 7.44
C SER A 86 47.21 -52.99 8.08
N GLY A 87 48.25 -52.43 8.72
CA GLY A 87 48.23 -51.06 9.24
C GLY A 87 47.98 -50.00 8.18
N ALA A 88 48.25 -50.30 6.89
CA ALA A 88 47.93 -49.45 5.76
C ALA A 88 46.43 -49.39 5.51
N THR A 89 45.73 -50.51 5.55
CA THR A 89 44.26 -50.57 5.38
C THR A 89 43.55 -49.83 6.48
N LEU A 90 44.00 -50.01 7.74
CA LEU A 90 43.41 -49.31 8.88
C LEU A 90 43.57 -47.80 8.76
N ARG A 91 44.78 -47.31 8.37
CA ARG A 91 45.00 -45.88 8.11
C ARG A 91 44.15 -45.37 6.96
N GLY A 92 43.98 -46.18 5.91
CA GLY A 92 43.10 -45.86 4.77
C GLY A 92 41.65 -45.68 5.20
N ALA A 93 41.13 -46.61 5.99
CA ALA A 93 39.77 -46.53 6.54
C ALA A 93 39.56 -45.28 7.44
N THR A 94 40.54 -44.99 8.31
CA THR A 94 40.47 -43.80 9.19
C THR A 94 40.48 -42.50 8.38
N ARG A 95 41.36 -42.38 7.42
CA ARG A 95 41.39 -41.21 6.52
C ARG A 95 40.09 -41.04 5.74
N TYR A 96 39.60 -42.12 5.13
CA TYR A 96 38.34 -42.12 4.43
C TYR A 96 37.18 -41.66 5.34
N GLY A 97 37.11 -42.16 6.56
CA GLY A 97 36.09 -41.73 7.53
C GLY A 97 36.19 -40.24 7.86
N GLN A 98 37.41 -39.71 8.06
CA GLN A 98 37.63 -38.30 8.33
C GLN A 98 37.29 -37.42 7.13
N ASP A 99 37.72 -37.80 5.93
CA ASP A 99 37.43 -37.06 4.69
C ASP A 99 35.93 -37.06 4.39
N MET A 100 35.28 -38.22 4.52
CA MET A 100 33.85 -38.39 4.36
C MET A 100 33.07 -37.56 5.37
N ALA A 101 33.47 -37.57 6.66
CA ALA A 101 32.82 -36.78 7.68
C ALA A 101 32.93 -35.28 7.39
N SER A 102 34.10 -34.81 6.91
CA SER A 102 34.33 -33.42 6.56
C SER A 102 33.49 -32.99 5.35
N GLN A 103 33.44 -33.82 4.29
CA GLN A 103 32.64 -33.55 3.10
C GLN A 103 31.14 -33.54 3.44
N GLU A 104 30.69 -34.53 4.19
CA GLU A 104 29.28 -34.62 4.58
C GLU A 104 28.85 -33.53 5.52
N TYR A 105 29.74 -33.03 6.39
CA TYR A 105 29.45 -31.87 7.21
C TYR A 105 29.22 -30.64 6.32
N GLN A 106 30.09 -30.42 5.34
CA GLN A 106 29.93 -29.32 4.39
C GLN A 106 28.62 -29.46 3.57
N ASN A 107 28.32 -30.66 3.09
CA ASN A 107 27.11 -30.92 2.34
C ASN A 107 25.85 -30.71 3.18
N ALA A 108 25.84 -31.20 4.41
CA ALA A 108 24.72 -31.03 5.34
C ALA A 108 24.55 -29.53 5.73
N PHE A 109 25.65 -28.82 5.97
CA PHE A 109 25.65 -27.38 6.22
C PHE A 109 25.08 -26.60 5.02
N ASN A 110 25.53 -26.92 3.80
CA ASN A 110 25.03 -26.26 2.60
C ASN A 110 23.53 -26.53 2.38
N ARG A 111 23.07 -27.76 2.63
CA ARG A 111 21.63 -28.10 2.59
C ARG A 111 20.83 -27.32 3.64
N TYR A 112 21.36 -27.22 4.85
CA TYR A 112 20.76 -26.43 5.91
C TYR A 112 20.61 -24.96 5.51
N GLN A 113 21.68 -24.35 4.99
CA GLN A 113 21.66 -22.96 4.52
C GLN A 113 20.67 -22.75 3.36
N THR A 114 20.67 -23.67 2.40
CA THR A 114 19.73 -23.63 1.27
C THR A 114 18.28 -23.75 1.74
N ASN A 115 17.99 -24.70 2.63
CA ASN A 115 16.66 -24.86 3.19
C ASN A 115 16.20 -23.65 3.99
N ARG A 116 17.13 -23.07 4.77
CA ARG A 116 16.88 -21.82 5.50
C ARG A 116 16.54 -20.68 4.54
N ALA A 117 17.34 -20.47 3.52
CA ALA A 117 17.13 -19.43 2.50
C ALA A 117 15.80 -19.63 1.76
N ASN A 118 15.51 -20.87 1.34
CA ASN A 118 14.26 -21.22 0.65
C ASN A 118 13.00 -20.96 1.48
N GLN A 119 13.11 -20.99 2.80
CA GLN A 119 12.00 -20.68 3.69
C GLN A 119 11.92 -19.19 4.05
N LEU A 120 13.06 -18.52 4.25
CA LEU A 120 13.08 -17.13 4.67
C LEU A 120 12.85 -16.14 3.50
N ASN A 121 13.44 -16.40 2.33
CA ASN A 121 13.34 -15.50 1.20
C ASN A 121 11.88 -15.25 0.72
N PRO A 122 11.03 -16.28 0.55
CA PRO A 122 9.63 -16.06 0.21
C PRO A 122 8.88 -15.26 1.26
N LEU A 123 9.16 -15.45 2.55
CA LEU A 123 8.53 -14.69 3.63
C LEU A 123 8.93 -13.21 3.59
N GLN A 124 10.21 -12.93 3.35
CA GLN A 124 10.69 -11.55 3.16
C GLN A 124 10.05 -10.88 1.95
N SER A 125 9.93 -11.61 0.84
CA SER A 125 9.27 -11.11 -0.37
C SER A 125 7.78 -10.79 -0.12
N LEU A 126 7.05 -11.68 0.55
CA LEU A 126 5.65 -11.47 0.93
C LEU A 126 5.49 -10.30 1.90
N MET A 127 6.38 -10.15 2.89
CA MET A 127 6.40 -9.02 3.80
C MET A 127 6.60 -7.71 3.03
N GLY A 128 7.54 -7.68 2.09
CA GLY A 128 7.80 -6.52 1.23
C GLY A 128 6.59 -6.15 0.36
N SER A 129 5.91 -7.14 -0.23
CA SER A 129 4.69 -6.89 -1.01
C SER A 129 3.55 -6.37 -0.15
N GLY A 130 3.41 -6.87 1.08
CA GLY A 130 2.43 -6.39 2.06
C GLY A 130 2.69 -4.94 2.47
N GLN A 131 3.94 -4.57 2.70
CA GLN A 131 4.34 -3.19 3.00
C GLN A 131 4.07 -2.26 1.82
N THR A 132 4.38 -2.68 0.59
CA THR A 132 4.06 -1.92 -0.62
C THR A 132 2.56 -1.69 -0.75
N ALA A 133 1.74 -2.73 -0.53
CA ALA A 133 0.29 -2.63 -0.54
C ALA A 133 -0.25 -1.67 0.55
N ALA A 134 0.34 -1.70 1.75
CA ALA A 134 -0.02 -0.77 2.82
C ALA A 134 0.31 0.69 2.45
N ASN A 135 1.48 0.94 1.85
CA ASN A 135 1.88 2.26 1.38
C ASN A 135 0.96 2.78 0.26
N GLN A 136 0.55 1.93 -0.67
CA GLN A 136 -0.39 2.29 -1.74
C GLN A 136 -1.76 2.68 -1.18
N VAL A 137 -2.27 1.93 -0.20
CA VAL A 137 -3.52 2.28 0.49
C VAL A 137 -3.37 3.60 1.25
N GLY A 138 -2.24 3.82 1.91
CA GLY A 138 -1.94 5.08 2.60
C GLY A 138 -1.91 6.27 1.65
N ALA A 139 -1.22 6.15 0.52
CA ALA A 139 -1.16 7.19 -0.51
C ALA A 139 -2.54 7.47 -1.14
N ALA A 140 -3.31 6.41 -1.43
CA ALA A 140 -4.68 6.56 -1.93
C ALA A 140 -5.59 7.25 -0.90
N GLY A 141 -5.40 6.96 0.40
CA GLY A 141 -6.11 7.62 1.49
C GLY A 141 -5.80 9.12 1.59
N GLN A 142 -4.54 9.49 1.49
CA GLN A 142 -4.12 10.90 1.47
C GLN A 142 -4.70 11.65 0.27
N ASN A 143 -4.63 11.06 -0.93
CA ASN A 143 -5.21 11.64 -2.13
C ASN A 143 -6.72 11.83 -2.00
N TYR A 144 -7.42 10.83 -1.46
CA TYR A 144 -8.86 10.94 -1.20
C TYR A 144 -9.17 12.05 -0.18
N ALA A 145 -8.42 12.13 0.92
CA ALA A 145 -8.62 13.15 1.95
C ALA A 145 -8.40 14.57 1.40
N ASN A 146 -7.35 14.78 0.60
CA ASN A 146 -7.06 16.06 -0.04
C ASN A 146 -8.18 16.47 -1.00
N GLN A 147 -8.59 15.58 -1.90
CA GLN A 147 -9.65 15.85 -2.86
C GLN A 147 -11.01 16.09 -2.19
N ALA A 148 -11.33 15.33 -1.14
CA ALA A 148 -12.53 15.55 -0.34
C ALA A 148 -12.47 16.91 0.36
N GLY A 149 -11.32 17.28 0.93
CA GLY A 149 -11.08 18.60 1.52
C GLY A 149 -11.28 19.74 0.54
N ASP A 150 -10.69 19.63 -0.64
CA ASP A 150 -10.84 20.62 -1.72
C ASP A 150 -12.30 20.75 -2.19
N ALA A 151 -13.02 19.64 -2.31
CA ALA A 151 -14.43 19.65 -2.67
C ALA A 151 -15.29 20.34 -1.61
N TYR A 152 -15.05 20.10 -0.31
CA TYR A 152 -15.74 20.78 0.79
C TYR A 152 -15.42 22.27 0.83
N MET A 153 -14.15 22.65 0.67
CA MET A 153 -13.74 24.06 0.64
C MET A 153 -14.30 24.77 -0.60
N GLY A 154 -14.29 24.11 -1.76
CA GLY A 154 -14.89 24.65 -2.97
C GLY A 154 -16.40 24.86 -2.85
N ALA A 155 -17.13 23.92 -2.24
CA ALA A 155 -18.56 24.06 -1.96
C ALA A 155 -18.83 25.17 -0.93
N GLY A 156 -17.98 25.30 0.09
CA GLY A 156 -18.04 26.41 1.06
C GLY A 156 -17.83 27.77 0.41
N ASN A 157 -16.81 27.90 -0.42
CA ASN A 157 -16.51 29.12 -1.15
C ASN A 157 -17.61 29.51 -2.16
N ALA A 158 -18.17 28.50 -2.87
CA ALA A 158 -19.28 28.75 -3.78
C ALA A 158 -20.54 29.27 -3.06
N ARG A 159 -20.84 28.73 -1.86
CA ARG A 159 -21.94 29.25 -1.02
C ARG A 159 -21.63 30.63 -0.50
N ALA A 160 -20.42 30.87 0.01
CA ALA A 160 -20.01 32.19 0.51
C ALA A 160 -20.06 33.25 -0.58
N SER A 161 -19.58 32.97 -1.81
CA SER A 161 -19.65 33.88 -2.95
C SER A 161 -21.09 34.14 -3.40
N GLY A 162 -21.99 33.13 -3.30
CA GLY A 162 -23.43 33.29 -3.52
C GLY A 162 -24.07 34.26 -2.54
N TYR A 163 -23.75 34.16 -1.25
CA TYR A 163 -24.26 35.11 -0.25
C TYR A 163 -23.69 36.51 -0.43
N VAL A 164 -22.39 36.65 -0.70
CA VAL A 164 -21.76 37.95 -0.97
C VAL A 164 -22.31 38.56 -2.26
N GLY A 165 -22.48 37.75 -3.31
CA GLY A 165 -23.06 38.19 -4.58
C GLY A 165 -24.50 38.70 -4.42
N SER A 166 -25.34 37.96 -3.65
CA SER A 166 -26.71 38.40 -3.38
C SER A 166 -26.77 39.68 -2.52
N ALA A 167 -25.90 39.78 -1.50
CA ALA A 167 -25.79 40.97 -0.66
C ALA A 167 -25.36 42.23 -1.49
N ASN A 168 -24.38 42.05 -2.38
CA ASN A 168 -23.94 43.12 -3.31
C ASN A 168 -25.03 43.47 -4.32
N ALA A 169 -25.80 42.52 -4.84
CA ALA A 169 -26.91 42.78 -5.72
C ALA A 169 -28.00 43.62 -5.00
N TRP A 170 -28.35 43.28 -3.75
CA TRP A 170 -29.25 44.06 -2.92
C TRP A 170 -28.73 45.45 -2.63
N SER A 171 -27.47 45.58 -2.24
CA SER A 171 -26.83 46.87 -1.99
C SER A 171 -26.83 47.78 -3.23
N ASN A 172 -26.53 47.22 -4.41
CA ASN A 172 -26.57 47.95 -5.66
C ASN A 172 -27.99 48.33 -6.09
N ALA A 173 -28.98 47.47 -5.85
CA ALA A 173 -30.39 47.77 -6.13
C ALA A 173 -30.91 48.90 -5.23
N LEU A 174 -30.60 48.85 -3.93
CA LEU A 174 -30.97 49.93 -3.02
C LEU A 174 -30.24 51.22 -3.29
N GLY A 175 -28.94 51.16 -3.63
CA GLY A 175 -28.15 52.31 -4.06
C GLY A 175 -28.67 52.96 -5.35
N GLY A 176 -29.08 52.13 -6.30
CA GLY A 176 -29.70 52.56 -7.55
C GLY A 176 -31.02 53.29 -7.34
N VAL A 177 -31.89 52.76 -6.47
CA VAL A 177 -33.16 53.40 -6.07
C VAL A 177 -32.92 54.76 -5.38
N ALA A 178 -32.00 54.81 -4.42
CA ALA A 178 -31.63 56.01 -3.72
C ALA A 178 -31.06 57.09 -4.67
N ASN A 179 -30.25 56.69 -5.64
CA ASN A 179 -29.68 57.59 -6.60
C ASN A 179 -30.73 58.15 -7.60
N THR A 180 -31.67 57.29 -8.02
CA THR A 180 -32.81 57.71 -8.85
C THR A 180 -33.73 58.68 -8.13
N TYR A 181 -33.98 58.44 -6.82
CA TYR A 181 -34.78 59.33 -5.99
C TYR A 181 -34.09 60.70 -5.81
N ASN A 182 -32.78 60.75 -5.57
CA ASN A 182 -32.00 61.97 -5.46
C ASN A 182 -31.93 62.73 -6.81
N GLN A 183 -31.79 62.01 -7.93
CA GLN A 183 -31.84 62.67 -9.26
C GLN A 183 -33.20 63.31 -9.57
N ASN A 184 -34.30 62.61 -9.23
CA ASN A 184 -35.65 63.17 -9.40
C ASN A 184 -35.90 64.40 -8.50
N GLN A 185 -35.38 64.39 -7.27
CA GLN A 185 -35.44 65.56 -6.41
C GLN A 185 -34.63 66.75 -6.96
N MET A 186 -33.46 66.46 -7.52
CA MET A 186 -32.59 67.49 -8.13
C MET A 186 -33.21 68.10 -9.41
N LEU A 187 -33.81 67.24 -10.24
CA LEU A 187 -34.55 67.67 -11.42
C LEU A 187 -35.78 68.53 -11.08
N ASN A 188 -36.52 68.14 -10.01
CA ASN A 188 -37.66 68.93 -9.52
C ASN A 188 -37.24 70.28 -8.90
N ARG A 189 -35.99 70.38 -8.43
CA ARG A 189 -35.44 71.69 -7.95
C ARG A 189 -34.91 72.59 -9.06
N LEU A 190 -34.51 72.02 -10.21
CA LEU A 190 -33.90 72.73 -11.32
C LEU A 190 -34.91 73.09 -12.39
N LEU A 191 -36.08 72.50 -12.45
CA LEU A 191 -37.16 72.86 -13.33
C LEU A 191 -38.02 73.98 -12.67
N PRO A 192 -38.08 75.19 -13.20
CA PRO A 192 -39.02 76.16 -12.68
C PRO A 192 -40.46 75.72 -12.93
N GLN A 193 -41.31 75.83 -11.92
CA GLN A 193 -42.75 75.58 -12.04
C GLN A 193 -43.35 76.51 -13.02
N GLY A 194 -43.49 76.11 -14.26
CA GLY A 194 -44.14 76.80 -15.30
C GLY A 194 -45.22 75.98 -15.94
N GLY A 195 -46.51 76.33 -15.63
CA GLY A 195 -47.67 76.15 -16.48
C GLY A 195 -48.17 74.74 -16.76
N SER A 196 -49.27 74.43 -16.13
CA SER A 196 -50.24 73.40 -16.51
C SER A 196 -50.58 73.34 -17.97
N SER A 197 -50.28 72.26 -18.68
CA SER A 197 -51.07 71.87 -19.84
C SER A 197 -50.99 70.34 -19.92
N GLY A 198 -52.17 69.70 -19.89
CA GLY A 198 -52.35 68.27 -19.82
C GLY A 198 -51.78 67.57 -21.02
N ALA A 199 -50.98 66.52 -20.71
CA ALA A 199 -50.69 65.47 -21.65
C ALA A 199 -51.02 64.14 -20.95
N THR A 200 -52.00 63.51 -21.48
CA THR A 200 -52.43 62.17 -21.12
C THR A 200 -51.29 61.11 -21.40
N PRO A 201 -50.97 60.23 -20.51
CA PRO A 201 -49.96 59.21 -20.82
C PRO A 201 -50.54 58.17 -21.81
N TYR A 202 -49.81 58.01 -22.91
CA TYR A 202 -50.06 57.00 -23.92
C TYR A 202 -49.57 55.65 -23.39
N TYR A 203 -50.48 54.78 -23.06
CA TYR A 203 -50.16 53.37 -22.76
C TYR A 203 -49.95 52.58 -24.04
N SER A 204 -48.74 52.27 -24.37
CA SER A 204 -48.40 51.31 -25.39
C SER A 204 -48.54 49.87 -24.78
N SER A 205 -49.57 49.19 -25.15
CA SER A 205 -49.73 47.75 -24.87
C SER A 205 -48.84 46.96 -25.81
N VAL A 206 -47.75 46.42 -25.28
CA VAL A 206 -46.99 45.36 -25.99
C VAL A 206 -47.65 44.03 -25.68
N SER A 207 -48.41 43.52 -26.63
CA SER A 207 -48.98 42.17 -26.65
C SER A 207 -47.84 41.15 -26.78
N GLY A 208 -47.77 40.26 -25.84
CA GLY A 208 -46.87 39.09 -25.87
C GLY A 208 -47.21 38.16 -27.02
N GLY A 209 -46.23 37.84 -27.83
CA GLY A 209 -46.20 36.68 -28.71
C GLY A 209 -45.53 35.53 -28.03
N MET A 210 -46.34 34.55 -27.64
CA MET A 210 -45.89 33.21 -27.24
C MET A 210 -45.67 32.42 -28.53
N VAL A 211 -44.49 31.90 -28.78
CA VAL A 211 -44.24 30.88 -29.82
C VAL A 211 -43.46 29.75 -29.18
N ILE A 212 -44.12 28.63 -29.03
CA ILE A 212 -43.82 27.20 -29.03
C ILE A 212 -42.41 26.77 -28.64
#